data_0ad5d9123476d78451d9586533233dd9
#
_entry.id   0ad5d9123476d78451d9586533233dd9
#
_cell.length_a   1.000
_cell.length_b   1.000
_cell.length_c   1.000
_cell.angle_alpha   90.00
_cell.angle_beta   90.00
_cell.angle_gamma   90.00
#
_symmetry.space_group_name_H-M   'P 1'
#
loop_
_entity.id
_entity.type
_entity.pdbx_description
1 polymer ?
#
loop_
_entity_poly.entity_id
_entity_poly.type
_entity_poly.pdbx_seq_one_letter_code
_entity_poly.pdbx_strand_id
1 'polypeptide(L)'
;MEKLDKKEDKSLDRLRTDRERSRGIRLAVSDMDGSFLNRERKVSRAGVEAVRKLQKAGILFAVCTGRNYEDALRPLKEAGITCAVVAMNGAAVYDGEGKLLQRHVLSREQAGRILEVLKPWKDRLIIQLITTEEVFVMAREELFRHFFTTRILPEADRSREEEEALLGAYYRITAEEFLEKDRDCCKIEILSEDTELIRRIREPLGQVEHITVAASFPTNWEITHEAASKDQGLKSYAAVLGYGPEQIMAVGDGDNDRTMLSLPLGWSVAMGNGTEVVRKTAQVITGTNEEDGFAMAVEALLEGRRE
;
A
#
# COMPACT_ATOMS: atom_id res chain seq x y z
N MET A 1 8.72 -25.91 -36.87
CA MET A 1 7.59 -24.96 -36.79
C MET A 1 7.64 -24.34 -35.40
N GLU A 2 8.39 -23.25 -35.29
CA GLU A 2 8.45 -22.43 -34.07
C GLU A 2 7.07 -21.80 -33.82
N LYS A 3 6.49 -22.11 -32.68
CA LYS A 3 5.37 -21.32 -32.16
C LYS A 3 5.93 -19.92 -31.84
N LEU A 4 5.67 -18.97 -32.72
CA LEU A 4 5.78 -17.54 -32.40
C LEU A 4 4.88 -17.32 -31.19
N ASP A 5 5.50 -17.11 -30.02
CA ASP A 5 4.84 -16.55 -28.85
C ASP A 5 4.25 -15.20 -29.27
N LYS A 6 2.95 -15.19 -29.54
CA LYS A 6 2.23 -13.92 -29.68
C LYS A 6 2.38 -13.19 -28.35
N LYS A 7 3.24 -12.17 -28.29
CA LYS A 7 3.26 -11.25 -27.16
C LYS A 7 1.81 -10.82 -26.92
N GLU A 8 1.30 -11.15 -25.76
CA GLU A 8 -0.05 -10.76 -25.35
C GLU A 8 -0.13 -9.23 -25.38
N ASP A 9 -1.12 -8.69 -26.07
CA ASP A 9 -1.35 -7.23 -26.09
C ASP A 9 -1.79 -6.79 -24.70
N LYS A 10 -0.94 -6.03 -24.02
CA LYS A 10 -1.21 -5.43 -22.69
C LYS A 10 -1.47 -3.94 -22.77
N SER A 11 -1.84 -3.42 -23.92
CA SER A 11 -2.10 -1.99 -24.11
C SER A 11 -3.41 -1.54 -23.45
N LEU A 12 -3.52 -0.22 -23.23
CA LEU A 12 -4.75 0.42 -22.76
C LEU A 12 -5.93 0.25 -23.70
N ASP A 13 -5.69 -0.11 -24.97
CA ASP A 13 -6.76 -0.34 -25.94
C ASP A 13 -7.66 -1.50 -25.56
N ARG A 14 -7.18 -2.44 -24.75
CA ARG A 14 -8.03 -3.50 -24.19
C ARG A 14 -9.17 -2.94 -23.32
N LEU A 15 -8.89 -1.94 -22.47
CA LEU A 15 -9.94 -1.28 -21.68
C LEU A 15 -10.96 -0.57 -22.57
N ARG A 16 -10.51 0.00 -23.70
CA ARG A 16 -11.38 0.70 -24.65
C ARG A 16 -12.26 -0.23 -25.47
N THR A 17 -11.74 -1.37 -25.87
CA THR A 17 -12.38 -2.27 -26.83
C THR A 17 -13.23 -3.35 -26.18
N ASP A 18 -12.85 -3.86 -24.99
CA ASP A 18 -13.68 -4.83 -24.23
C ASP A 18 -14.74 -4.07 -23.42
N ARG A 19 -15.76 -3.61 -24.14
CA ARG A 19 -16.83 -2.77 -23.61
C ARG A 19 -17.67 -3.46 -22.53
N GLU A 20 -17.99 -4.73 -22.71
CA GLU A 20 -18.79 -5.49 -21.75
C GLU A 20 -18.09 -5.53 -20.40
N ARG A 21 -16.81 -5.89 -20.40
CA ARG A 21 -15.97 -5.93 -19.19
C ARG A 21 -15.83 -4.56 -18.54
N SER A 22 -15.55 -3.51 -19.33
CA SER A 22 -15.41 -2.16 -18.81
C SER A 22 -16.70 -1.60 -18.23
N ARG A 23 -17.87 -1.91 -18.83
CA ARG A 23 -19.19 -1.56 -18.29
C ARG A 23 -19.51 -2.27 -16.99
N GLY A 24 -18.95 -3.46 -16.76
CA GLY A 24 -19.08 -4.24 -15.53
C GLY A 24 -18.43 -3.60 -14.30
N ILE A 25 -17.41 -2.76 -14.48
CA ILE A 25 -16.64 -2.19 -13.36
C ILE A 25 -17.50 -1.28 -12.49
N ARG A 26 -17.41 -1.48 -11.16
CA ARG A 26 -18.12 -0.72 -10.12
C ARG A 26 -17.16 -0.13 -9.09
N LEU A 27 -15.94 -0.66 -8.98
CA LEU A 27 -14.93 -0.24 -8.04
C LEU A 27 -13.58 -0.12 -8.76
N ALA A 28 -12.92 1.02 -8.63
CA ALA A 28 -11.53 1.23 -9.01
C ALA A 28 -10.68 1.32 -7.75
N VAL A 29 -9.60 0.53 -7.69
CA VAL A 29 -8.67 0.50 -6.55
C VAL A 29 -7.28 0.80 -7.04
N SER A 30 -6.54 1.66 -6.35
CA SER A 30 -5.14 1.94 -6.68
C SER A 30 -4.24 1.75 -5.48
N ASP A 31 -3.06 1.18 -5.70
CA ASP A 31 -1.95 1.44 -4.79
C ASP A 31 -1.63 2.93 -4.78
N MET A 32 -0.90 3.39 -3.75
CA MET A 32 -0.58 4.81 -3.57
C MET A 32 0.81 5.14 -4.08
N ASP A 33 1.85 4.61 -3.43
CA ASP A 33 3.25 5.00 -3.68
C ASP A 33 3.79 4.35 -4.97
N GLY A 34 4.12 5.19 -5.96
CA GLY A 34 4.52 4.69 -7.29
C GLY A 34 3.35 4.40 -8.24
N SER A 35 2.09 4.53 -7.77
CA SER A 35 0.87 4.33 -8.55
C SER A 35 0.01 5.58 -8.62
N PHE A 36 -0.76 5.88 -7.56
CA PHE A 36 -1.65 7.04 -7.51
C PHE A 36 -0.93 8.35 -7.16
N LEU A 37 0.18 8.24 -6.42
CA LEU A 37 1.02 9.36 -6.02
C LEU A 37 2.22 9.52 -6.96
N ASN A 38 2.60 10.78 -7.23
CA ASN A 38 3.84 11.12 -7.91
C ASN A 38 5.06 11.02 -6.96
N ARG A 39 6.27 11.32 -7.45
CA ARG A 39 7.53 11.28 -6.67
C ARG A 39 7.53 12.25 -5.49
N GLU A 40 6.73 13.32 -5.54
CA GLU A 40 6.53 14.25 -4.43
C GLU A 40 5.54 13.72 -3.38
N ARG A 41 5.05 12.47 -3.55
CA ARG A 41 4.02 11.85 -2.72
C ARG A 41 2.68 12.61 -2.70
N LYS A 42 2.38 13.31 -3.79
CA LYS A 42 1.14 14.07 -3.98
C LYS A 42 0.28 13.44 -5.06
N VAL A 43 -1.03 13.64 -4.96
CA VAL A 43 -1.96 13.30 -6.04
C VAL A 43 -1.87 14.39 -7.10
N SER A 44 -1.66 14.02 -8.35
CA SER A 44 -1.63 14.95 -9.47
C SER A 44 -3.01 15.54 -9.76
N ARG A 45 -3.05 16.67 -10.49
CA ARG A 45 -4.31 17.25 -10.95
C ARG A 45 -5.09 16.27 -11.84
N ALA A 46 -4.40 15.52 -12.70
CA ALA A 46 -5.02 14.49 -13.55
C ALA A 46 -5.59 13.35 -12.71
N GLY A 47 -4.89 12.91 -11.66
CA GLY A 47 -5.37 11.92 -10.71
C GLY A 47 -6.66 12.35 -9.99
N VAL A 48 -6.71 13.61 -9.53
CA VAL A 48 -7.93 14.19 -8.91
C VAL A 48 -9.10 14.18 -9.90
N GLU A 49 -8.86 14.61 -11.14
CA GLU A 49 -9.91 14.64 -12.16
C GLU A 49 -10.38 13.22 -12.55
N ALA A 50 -9.46 12.25 -12.60
CA ALA A 50 -9.80 10.87 -12.86
C ALA A 50 -10.74 10.30 -11.78
N VAL A 51 -10.45 10.54 -10.50
CA VAL A 51 -11.34 10.14 -9.38
C VAL A 51 -12.72 10.80 -9.52
N ARG A 52 -12.78 12.08 -9.85
CA ARG A 52 -14.07 12.78 -10.08
C ARG A 52 -14.85 12.17 -11.24
N LYS A 53 -14.17 11.77 -12.32
CA LYS A 53 -14.82 11.11 -13.47
C LYS A 53 -15.34 9.71 -13.11
N LEU A 54 -14.60 8.93 -12.31
CA LEU A 54 -15.08 7.67 -11.76
C LEU A 54 -16.36 7.87 -10.96
N GLN A 55 -16.38 8.82 -10.03
CA GLN A 55 -17.54 9.14 -9.21
C GLN A 55 -18.76 9.55 -10.05
N LYS A 56 -18.57 10.40 -11.08
CA LYS A 56 -19.62 10.78 -12.02
C LYS A 56 -20.16 9.59 -12.82
N ALA A 57 -19.33 8.58 -13.08
CA ALA A 57 -19.72 7.35 -13.77
C ALA A 57 -20.34 6.30 -12.83
N GLY A 58 -20.52 6.62 -11.53
CA GLY A 58 -21.06 5.70 -10.53
C GLY A 58 -20.05 4.59 -10.15
N ILE A 59 -18.76 4.82 -10.33
CA ILE A 59 -17.69 3.89 -9.95
C ILE A 59 -17.08 4.40 -8.64
N LEU A 60 -17.06 3.55 -7.61
CA LEU A 60 -16.41 3.86 -6.36
C LEU A 60 -14.89 3.86 -6.54
N PHE A 61 -14.19 4.67 -5.76
CA PHE A 61 -12.74 4.69 -5.69
C PHE A 61 -12.28 4.30 -4.30
N ALA A 62 -11.18 3.52 -4.21
CA ALA A 62 -10.49 3.17 -2.98
C ALA A 62 -8.98 3.15 -3.21
N VAL A 63 -8.20 3.30 -2.14
CA VAL A 63 -6.76 3.05 -2.16
C VAL A 63 -6.41 1.78 -1.38
N CYS A 64 -5.34 1.08 -1.82
CA CYS A 64 -4.83 -0.12 -1.19
C CYS A 64 -3.32 -0.01 -1.00
N THR A 65 -2.85 0.24 0.22
CA THR A 65 -1.50 0.73 0.50
C THR A 65 -0.81 0.03 1.68
N GLY A 66 0.52 0.03 1.70
CA GLY A 66 1.33 -0.34 2.87
C GLY A 66 1.33 0.72 3.99
N ARG A 67 0.88 1.94 3.71
CA ARG A 67 0.78 3.03 4.69
C ARG A 67 -0.25 2.70 5.77
N ASN A 68 -0.05 3.25 6.98
CA ASN A 68 -1.12 3.29 7.97
C ASN A 68 -2.24 4.26 7.51
N TYR A 69 -3.36 4.24 8.20
CA TYR A 69 -4.54 5.01 7.80
C TYR A 69 -4.28 6.53 7.75
N GLU A 70 -3.68 7.11 8.78
CA GLU A 70 -3.43 8.55 8.84
C GLU A 70 -2.43 9.01 7.77
N ASP A 71 -1.38 8.23 7.52
CA ASP A 71 -0.40 8.52 6.45
C ASP A 71 -1.01 8.40 5.05
N ALA A 72 -1.97 7.49 4.87
CA ALA A 72 -2.73 7.40 3.62
C ALA A 72 -3.68 8.58 3.43
N LEU A 73 -4.31 9.05 4.51
CA LEU A 73 -5.25 10.17 4.44
C LEU A 73 -4.61 11.50 4.08
N ARG A 74 -3.35 11.74 4.46
CA ARG A 74 -2.70 13.04 4.26
C ARG A 74 -2.75 13.51 2.79
N PRO A 75 -2.17 12.79 1.80
CA PRO A 75 -2.24 13.24 0.41
C PRO A 75 -3.65 13.21 -0.17
N LEU A 76 -4.55 12.36 0.34
CA LEU A 76 -5.95 12.32 -0.09
C LEU A 76 -6.70 13.58 0.38
N LYS A 77 -6.53 13.99 1.64
CA LYS A 77 -7.12 15.24 2.19
C LYS A 77 -6.61 16.47 1.45
N GLU A 78 -5.30 16.56 1.18
CA GLU A 78 -4.69 17.64 0.40
C GLU A 78 -5.29 17.74 -1.01
N ALA A 79 -5.62 16.60 -1.62
CA ALA A 79 -6.25 16.51 -2.93
C ALA A 79 -7.78 16.69 -2.90
N GLY A 80 -8.39 16.81 -1.73
CA GLY A 80 -9.85 16.88 -1.57
C GLY A 80 -10.57 15.58 -1.95
N ILE A 81 -9.92 14.43 -1.76
CA ILE A 81 -10.45 13.11 -2.08
C ILE A 81 -10.87 12.40 -0.79
N THR A 82 -12.10 11.90 -0.77
CA THR A 82 -12.63 11.01 0.26
C THR A 82 -12.91 9.66 -0.37
N CYS A 83 -12.30 8.61 0.15
CA CYS A 83 -12.47 7.25 -0.35
C CYS A 83 -12.15 6.22 0.74
N ALA A 84 -12.53 4.96 0.50
CA ALA A 84 -12.13 3.86 1.35
C ALA A 84 -10.60 3.61 1.29
N VAL A 85 -10.05 3.10 2.39
CA VAL A 85 -8.62 2.81 2.53
C VAL A 85 -8.41 1.39 3.01
N VAL A 86 -7.79 0.57 2.19
CA VAL A 86 -7.19 -0.70 2.58
C VAL A 86 -5.76 -0.41 2.99
N ALA A 87 -5.53 -0.30 4.28
CA ALA A 87 -4.28 0.15 4.90
C ALA A 87 -3.38 -1.02 5.33
N MET A 88 -2.09 -0.72 5.54
CA MET A 88 -1.11 -1.67 6.09
C MET A 88 -1.10 -3.01 5.36
N ASN A 89 -1.09 -2.96 4.00
CA ASN A 89 -1.16 -4.14 3.12
C ASN A 89 -2.38 -5.05 3.40
N GLY A 90 -3.52 -4.47 3.77
CA GLY A 90 -4.74 -5.22 4.06
C GLY A 90 -4.94 -5.59 5.54
N ALA A 91 -4.04 -5.18 6.43
CA ALA A 91 -4.21 -5.42 7.87
C ALA A 91 -5.36 -4.61 8.49
N ALA A 92 -5.74 -3.49 7.88
CA ALA A 92 -6.93 -2.72 8.30
C ALA A 92 -7.67 -2.17 7.07
N VAL A 93 -9.00 -2.23 7.13
CA VAL A 93 -9.90 -1.76 6.05
C VAL A 93 -10.84 -0.71 6.62
N TYR A 94 -10.86 0.45 6.02
CA TYR A 94 -11.72 1.58 6.40
C TYR A 94 -12.64 1.95 5.23
N ASP A 95 -13.87 2.32 5.54
CA ASP A 95 -14.78 2.89 4.55
C ASP A 95 -14.44 4.35 4.22
N GLY A 96 -15.22 4.96 3.31
CA GLY A 96 -15.01 6.35 2.92
C GLY A 96 -15.31 7.38 4.03
N GLU A 97 -15.96 6.99 5.11
CA GLU A 97 -16.25 7.83 6.28
C GLU A 97 -15.20 7.66 7.39
N GLY A 98 -14.24 6.75 7.19
CA GLY A 98 -13.17 6.46 8.15
C GLY A 98 -13.55 5.44 9.21
N LYS A 99 -14.68 4.75 9.05
CA LYS A 99 -15.09 3.68 9.94
C LYS A 99 -14.26 2.42 9.66
N LEU A 100 -13.64 1.87 10.69
CA LEU A 100 -12.95 0.59 10.63
C LEU A 100 -13.96 -0.54 10.35
N LEU A 101 -13.80 -1.23 9.22
CA LEU A 101 -14.64 -2.35 8.80
C LEU A 101 -14.05 -3.70 9.22
N GLN A 102 -12.74 -3.83 9.12
CA GLN A 102 -12.01 -5.06 9.42
C GLN A 102 -10.57 -4.76 9.82
N ARG A 103 -10.00 -5.62 10.66
CA ARG A 103 -8.57 -5.62 10.96
C ARG A 103 -8.05 -7.05 11.15
N HIS A 104 -6.77 -7.24 10.82
CA HIS A 104 -5.97 -8.41 11.15
C HIS A 104 -4.80 -7.95 12.00
N VAL A 105 -4.63 -8.55 13.17
CA VAL A 105 -3.60 -8.17 14.13
C VAL A 105 -2.62 -9.33 14.34
N LEU A 106 -1.37 -8.99 14.55
CA LEU A 106 -0.38 -9.90 15.08
C LEU A 106 -0.76 -10.20 16.54
N SER A 107 -0.86 -11.47 16.91
CA SER A 107 -1.06 -11.84 18.31
C SER A 107 0.14 -11.35 19.15
N ARG A 108 -0.07 -11.21 20.45
CA ARG A 108 0.99 -10.88 21.41
C ARG A 108 2.18 -11.84 21.29
N GLU A 109 1.92 -13.13 21.06
CA GLU A 109 2.95 -14.15 20.89
C GLU A 109 3.73 -13.93 19.58
N GLN A 110 3.06 -13.66 18.46
CA GLN A 110 3.69 -13.36 17.19
C GLN A 110 4.55 -12.08 17.28
N ALA A 111 3.99 -11.00 17.84
CA ALA A 111 4.75 -9.76 18.05
C ALA A 111 5.98 -10.01 18.95
N GLY A 112 5.83 -10.76 20.03
CA GLY A 112 6.92 -11.13 20.93
C GLY A 112 8.02 -11.94 20.22
N ARG A 113 7.65 -12.94 19.42
CA ARG A 113 8.62 -13.73 18.62
C ARG A 113 9.35 -12.87 17.58
N ILE A 114 8.64 -11.98 16.90
CA ILE A 114 9.26 -11.04 15.95
C ILE A 114 10.29 -10.16 16.69
N LEU A 115 9.92 -9.58 17.83
CA LEU A 115 10.80 -8.70 18.60
C LEU A 115 12.02 -9.44 19.15
N GLU A 116 11.89 -10.71 19.58
CA GLU A 116 13.04 -11.54 19.97
C GLU A 116 13.98 -11.82 18.79
N VAL A 117 13.43 -12.09 17.60
CA VAL A 117 14.25 -12.24 16.37
C VAL A 117 15.02 -10.97 16.08
N LEU A 118 14.44 -9.80 16.29
CA LEU A 118 15.07 -8.49 15.99
C LEU A 118 16.06 -8.02 17.06
N LYS A 119 16.00 -8.58 18.27
CA LYS A 119 16.78 -8.17 19.44
C LYS A 119 18.28 -8.05 19.22
N PRO A 120 18.97 -8.96 18.47
CA PRO A 120 20.41 -8.83 18.21
C PRO A 120 20.81 -7.59 17.43
N TRP A 121 19.85 -6.96 16.72
CA TRP A 121 20.09 -5.83 15.84
C TRP A 121 19.35 -4.56 16.25
N LYS A 122 18.67 -4.55 17.41
CA LYS A 122 17.81 -3.45 17.86
C LYS A 122 18.45 -2.07 17.80
N ASP A 123 19.75 -1.98 18.08
CA ASP A 123 20.51 -0.71 18.09
C ASP A 123 20.86 -0.19 16.68
N ARG A 124 20.60 -0.99 15.65
CA ARG A 124 20.83 -0.68 14.23
C ARG A 124 19.55 -0.59 13.41
N LEU A 125 18.40 -0.78 14.06
CA LEU A 125 17.09 -0.79 13.44
C LEU A 125 16.21 0.32 14.03
N ILE A 126 15.33 0.81 13.19
CA ILE A 126 14.11 1.49 13.61
C ILE A 126 13.00 0.47 13.49
N ILE A 127 12.34 0.17 14.60
CA ILE A 127 11.22 -0.78 14.65
C ILE A 127 9.98 0.03 14.97
N GLN A 128 9.02 0.03 14.06
CA GLN A 128 7.71 0.65 14.25
C GLN A 128 6.68 -0.44 14.53
N LEU A 129 5.92 -0.28 15.60
CA LEU A 129 4.81 -1.13 15.98
C LEU A 129 3.55 -0.32 15.73
N ILE A 130 2.79 -0.68 14.71
CA ILE A 130 1.70 0.12 14.16
C ILE A 130 0.37 -0.53 14.52
N THR A 131 -0.46 0.20 15.25
CA THR A 131 -1.84 -0.14 15.55
C THR A 131 -2.79 0.60 14.61
N THR A 132 -4.09 0.46 14.82
CA THR A 132 -5.09 1.27 14.09
C THR A 132 -5.12 2.73 14.55
N GLU A 133 -4.56 3.05 15.70
CA GLU A 133 -4.66 4.36 16.36
C GLU A 133 -3.29 5.05 16.50
N GLU A 134 -2.23 4.30 16.78
CA GLU A 134 -0.95 4.83 17.21
C GLU A 134 0.22 4.15 16.50
N VAL A 135 1.33 4.87 16.38
CA VAL A 135 2.62 4.34 15.93
C VAL A 135 3.62 4.41 17.07
N PHE A 136 4.04 3.24 17.54
CA PHE A 136 5.07 3.10 18.55
C PHE A 136 6.43 2.86 17.89
N VAL A 137 7.49 3.44 18.46
CA VAL A 137 8.83 3.33 17.89
C VAL A 137 9.83 2.84 18.91
N MET A 138 10.57 1.81 18.53
CA MET A 138 11.74 1.30 19.21
C MET A 138 12.97 1.61 18.36
N ALA A 139 13.79 2.54 18.77
CA ALA A 139 15.04 2.89 18.09
C ALA A 139 15.92 3.72 19.01
N ARG A 140 17.23 3.77 18.72
CA ARG A 140 18.11 4.78 19.29
C ARG A 140 17.67 6.17 18.80
N GLU A 141 17.67 7.16 19.68
CA GLU A 141 17.21 8.52 19.37
C GLU A 141 17.91 9.12 18.16
N GLU A 142 19.23 9.02 18.10
CA GLU A 142 20.02 9.55 16.99
C GLU A 142 19.67 8.93 15.65
N LEU A 143 19.48 7.58 15.63
CA LEU A 143 19.12 6.84 14.43
C LEU A 143 17.71 7.23 13.93
N PHE A 144 16.78 7.38 14.87
CA PHE A 144 15.41 7.78 14.52
C PHE A 144 15.34 9.20 14.00
N ARG A 145 16.01 10.17 14.67
CA ARG A 145 16.06 11.56 14.22
C ARG A 145 16.70 11.68 12.84
N HIS A 146 17.82 11.00 12.61
CA HIS A 146 18.47 10.99 11.31
C HIS A 146 17.54 10.45 10.21
N PHE A 147 16.93 9.30 10.43
CA PHE A 147 15.99 8.70 9.47
C PHE A 147 14.79 9.62 9.20
N PHE A 148 14.22 10.18 10.26
CA PHE A 148 13.06 11.05 10.19
C PHE A 148 13.35 12.32 9.36
N THR A 149 14.47 12.98 9.60
CA THR A 149 14.87 14.20 8.89
C THR A 149 15.28 13.94 7.44
N THR A 150 15.86 12.78 7.15
CA THR A 150 16.37 12.47 5.80
C THR A 150 15.32 11.81 4.89
N ARG A 151 14.37 11.05 5.44
CA ARG A 151 13.44 10.22 4.67
C ARG A 151 11.98 10.65 4.76
N ILE A 152 11.54 11.07 5.95
CA ILE A 152 10.14 11.45 6.18
C ILE A 152 9.94 12.94 5.95
N LEU A 153 10.93 13.76 6.32
CA LEU A 153 10.89 15.22 6.21
C LEU A 153 12.08 15.78 5.41
N PRO A 154 12.27 15.40 4.15
CA PRO A 154 13.41 15.89 3.37
C PRO A 154 13.33 17.39 3.00
N GLU A 155 12.24 18.09 3.33
CA GLU A 155 12.07 19.51 3.01
C GLU A 155 12.87 20.39 3.97
N ALA A 156 13.80 21.16 3.41
CA ALA A 156 14.78 21.97 4.14
C ALA A 156 14.20 23.19 4.90
N ASP A 157 12.91 23.48 4.79
CA ASP A 157 12.28 24.73 5.27
C ASP A 157 11.35 24.56 6.48
N ARG A 158 11.47 23.45 7.23
CA ARG A 158 10.66 23.27 8.43
C ARG A 158 11.31 23.89 9.66
N SER A 159 10.51 24.56 10.46
CA SER A 159 10.96 25.05 11.75
C SER A 159 11.25 23.88 12.71
N ARG A 160 12.12 24.10 13.69
CA ARG A 160 12.40 23.10 14.74
C ARG A 160 11.14 22.70 15.51
N GLU A 161 10.18 23.62 15.66
CA GLU A 161 8.91 23.37 16.33
C GLU A 161 8.02 22.42 15.53
N GLU A 162 7.98 22.55 14.20
CA GLU A 162 7.26 21.62 13.31
C GLU A 162 7.90 20.23 13.31
N GLU A 163 9.23 20.15 13.32
CA GLU A 163 9.94 18.88 13.44
C GLU A 163 9.63 18.18 14.76
N GLU A 164 9.71 18.88 15.90
CA GLU A 164 9.40 18.32 17.22
C GLU A 164 7.92 17.90 17.33
N ALA A 165 7.00 18.66 16.75
CA ALA A 165 5.58 18.30 16.73
C ALA A 165 5.33 17.00 15.96
N LEU A 166 6.01 16.81 14.81
CA LEU A 166 5.90 15.60 14.00
C LEU A 166 6.58 14.39 14.67
N LEU A 167 7.75 14.59 15.30
CA LEU A 167 8.41 13.55 16.11
C LEU A 167 7.54 13.13 17.30
N GLY A 168 6.80 14.06 17.89
CA GLY A 168 5.86 13.82 18.98
C GLY A 168 4.66 12.94 18.60
N ALA A 169 4.39 12.74 17.32
CA ALA A 169 3.37 11.79 16.85
C ALA A 169 3.77 10.32 16.98
N TYR A 170 5.06 10.05 17.29
CA TYR A 170 5.59 8.70 17.47
C TYR A 170 5.86 8.42 18.94
N TYR A 171 5.17 7.44 19.49
CA TYR A 171 5.33 7.05 20.90
C TYR A 171 6.57 6.18 21.08
N ARG A 172 7.50 6.65 21.93
CA ARG A 172 8.67 5.85 22.30
C ARG A 172 8.28 4.74 23.27
N ILE A 173 8.74 3.53 23.02
CA ILE A 173 8.37 2.35 23.81
C ILE A 173 9.49 1.30 23.82
N THR A 174 9.53 0.45 24.84
CA THR A 174 10.30 -0.78 24.86
C THR A 174 9.44 -1.97 24.40
N ALA A 175 10.07 -3.09 24.08
CA ALA A 175 9.38 -4.33 23.72
C ALA A 175 8.49 -4.81 24.86
N GLU A 176 9.02 -4.77 26.09
CA GLU A 176 8.34 -5.18 27.30
C GLU A 176 7.06 -4.34 27.54
N GLU A 177 7.20 -3.01 27.52
CA GLU A 177 6.07 -2.08 27.68
C GLU A 177 5.01 -2.25 26.60
N PHE A 178 5.40 -2.53 25.33
CA PHE A 178 4.45 -2.79 24.26
C PHE A 178 3.68 -4.07 24.48
N LEU A 179 4.38 -5.14 24.87
CA LEU A 179 3.80 -6.47 25.08
C LEU A 179 3.03 -6.60 26.39
N GLU A 180 3.28 -5.75 27.41
CA GLU A 180 2.49 -5.75 28.66
C GLU A 180 1.03 -5.37 28.44
N LYS A 181 0.76 -4.48 27.51
CA LYS A 181 -0.61 -4.09 27.15
C LYS A 181 -1.05 -4.88 25.92
N ASP A 182 -2.27 -5.36 25.94
CA ASP A 182 -2.89 -6.03 24.78
C ASP A 182 -3.27 -4.99 23.73
N ARG A 183 -2.28 -4.66 22.87
CA ARG A 183 -2.45 -3.69 21.78
C ARG A 183 -2.67 -4.42 20.48
N ASP A 184 -3.59 -3.91 19.68
CA ASP A 184 -3.89 -4.39 18.33
C ASP A 184 -2.77 -4.07 17.33
N CYS A 185 -1.66 -4.81 17.37
CA CYS A 185 -0.55 -4.63 16.46
C CYS A 185 -0.92 -5.10 15.05
N CYS A 186 -1.22 -4.18 14.16
CA CYS A 186 -1.58 -4.49 12.76
C CYS A 186 -0.34 -4.74 11.89
N LYS A 187 0.75 -4.00 12.12
CA LYS A 187 1.99 -4.10 11.35
C LYS A 187 3.20 -3.82 12.24
N ILE A 188 4.26 -4.59 12.04
CA ILE A 188 5.60 -4.25 12.50
C ILE A 188 6.42 -3.88 11.28
N GLU A 189 6.97 -2.68 11.25
CA GLU A 189 7.88 -2.24 10.21
C GLU A 189 9.28 -2.08 10.76
N ILE A 190 10.27 -2.64 10.08
CA ILE A 190 11.68 -2.48 10.40
C ILE A 190 12.38 -1.74 9.28
N LEU A 191 13.20 -0.77 9.65
CA LEU A 191 13.89 0.13 8.74
C LEU A 191 15.37 0.21 9.11
N SER A 192 16.24 0.21 8.11
CA SER A 192 17.66 0.48 8.24
C SER A 192 18.23 0.96 6.91
N GLU A 193 19.18 1.88 6.94
CA GLU A 193 19.96 2.23 5.74
C GLU A 193 20.96 1.13 5.34
N ASP A 194 21.25 0.21 6.26
CA ASP A 194 22.06 -0.98 6.00
C ASP A 194 21.23 -2.06 5.31
N THR A 195 21.18 -2.00 3.99
CA THR A 195 20.41 -2.94 3.15
C THR A 195 20.91 -4.40 3.29
N GLU A 196 22.17 -4.61 3.61
CA GLU A 196 22.70 -5.95 3.86
C GLU A 196 22.13 -6.51 5.17
N LEU A 197 22.02 -5.68 6.21
CA LEU A 197 21.36 -6.06 7.45
C LEU A 197 19.90 -6.40 7.21
N ILE A 198 19.17 -5.56 6.46
CA ILE A 198 17.76 -5.81 6.10
C ILE A 198 17.64 -7.16 5.39
N ARG A 199 18.51 -7.44 4.42
CA ARG A 199 18.48 -8.72 3.70
C ARG A 199 18.73 -9.91 4.64
N ARG A 200 19.69 -9.81 5.58
CA ARG A 200 20.04 -10.88 6.53
C ARG A 200 18.92 -11.19 7.52
N ILE A 201 18.14 -10.20 7.93
CA ILE A 201 17.02 -10.37 8.88
C ILE A 201 15.88 -11.18 8.25
N ARG A 202 15.79 -11.25 6.91
CA ARG A 202 14.68 -11.94 6.21
C ARG A 202 14.58 -13.42 6.57
N GLU A 203 15.70 -14.12 6.67
CA GLU A 203 15.74 -15.55 6.95
C GLU A 203 15.21 -15.88 8.35
N PRO A 204 15.74 -15.28 9.46
CA PRO A 204 15.20 -15.54 10.79
C PRO A 204 13.73 -15.08 10.96
N LEU A 205 13.28 -14.02 10.30
CA LEU A 205 11.87 -13.65 10.29
C LEU A 205 11.00 -14.73 9.63
N GLY A 206 11.51 -15.41 8.61
CA GLY A 206 10.80 -16.50 7.94
C GLY A 206 10.57 -17.75 8.80
N GLN A 207 11.13 -17.82 10.01
CA GLN A 207 10.89 -18.88 10.98
C GLN A 207 9.71 -18.58 11.91
N VAL A 208 9.18 -17.37 11.88
CA VAL A 208 7.98 -17.00 12.64
C VAL A 208 6.75 -17.43 11.83
N GLU A 209 5.89 -18.24 12.46
CA GLU A 209 4.70 -18.80 11.81
C GLU A 209 3.57 -17.76 11.72
N HIS A 210 2.71 -17.93 10.72
CA HIS A 210 1.49 -17.14 10.52
C HIS A 210 1.72 -15.64 10.33
N ILE A 211 2.85 -15.27 9.74
CA ILE A 211 3.15 -13.90 9.36
C ILE A 211 3.45 -13.79 7.85
N THR A 212 3.22 -12.60 7.31
CA THR A 212 3.68 -12.19 5.99
C THR A 212 4.80 -11.18 6.15
N VAL A 213 5.89 -11.34 5.39
CA VAL A 213 7.01 -10.40 5.35
C VAL A 213 7.15 -9.88 3.93
N ALA A 214 6.87 -8.60 3.73
CA ALA A 214 6.95 -7.89 2.46
C ALA A 214 7.94 -6.72 2.55
N ALA A 215 8.38 -6.20 1.42
CA ALA A 215 9.17 -4.98 1.34
C ALA A 215 8.52 -4.00 0.37
N SER A 216 8.51 -2.73 0.73
CA SER A 216 8.18 -1.62 -0.18
C SER A 216 9.45 -0.98 -0.75
N PHE A 217 10.57 -1.10 -0.03
CA PHE A 217 11.89 -0.57 -0.40
C PHE A 217 13.00 -1.53 0.02
N PRO A 218 14.21 -1.42 -0.56
CA PRO A 218 15.36 -2.23 -0.15
C PRO A 218 15.81 -2.01 1.32
N THR A 219 15.29 -0.98 1.96
CA THR A 219 15.64 -0.52 3.31
C THR A 219 14.63 -0.91 4.38
N ASN A 220 13.57 -1.69 4.02
CA ASN A 220 12.55 -2.09 5.00
C ASN A 220 12.08 -3.54 4.86
N TRP A 221 11.48 -4.04 5.96
CA TRP A 221 10.52 -5.14 5.94
C TRP A 221 9.26 -4.70 6.66
N GLU A 222 8.13 -5.05 6.09
CA GLU A 222 6.79 -4.88 6.63
C GLU A 222 6.26 -6.26 7.03
N ILE A 223 5.92 -6.42 8.29
CA ILE A 223 5.50 -7.69 8.88
C ILE A 223 4.07 -7.54 9.34
N THR A 224 3.20 -8.37 8.80
CA THR A 224 1.77 -8.40 9.11
C THR A 224 1.33 -9.83 9.44
N HIS A 225 0.12 -9.99 9.95
CA HIS A 225 -0.49 -11.31 10.05
C HIS A 225 -0.64 -11.94 8.66
N GLU A 226 -0.54 -13.27 8.53
CA GLU A 226 -0.64 -13.98 7.24
C GLU A 226 -1.96 -13.73 6.49
N ALA A 227 -3.05 -13.47 7.22
CA ALA A 227 -4.34 -13.10 6.63
C ALA A 227 -4.38 -11.66 6.11
N ALA A 228 -3.33 -10.85 6.37
CA ALA A 228 -3.23 -9.47 5.91
C ALA A 228 -2.39 -9.41 4.62
N SER A 229 -3.06 -9.24 3.51
CA SER A 229 -2.46 -8.97 2.20
C SER A 229 -3.37 -8.05 1.39
N LYS A 230 -2.83 -7.37 0.39
CA LYS A 230 -3.62 -6.41 -0.40
C LYS A 230 -4.83 -7.08 -1.06
N ASP A 231 -4.70 -8.33 -1.51
CA ASP A 231 -5.83 -9.08 -2.08
C ASP A 231 -6.89 -9.44 -1.02
N GLN A 232 -6.50 -9.82 0.20
CA GLN A 232 -7.46 -10.12 1.25
C GLN A 232 -8.20 -8.87 1.72
N GLY A 233 -7.48 -7.75 1.91
CA GLY A 233 -8.10 -6.47 2.23
C GLY A 233 -9.07 -5.99 1.15
N LEU A 234 -8.69 -6.13 -0.13
CA LEU A 234 -9.57 -5.80 -1.26
C LEU A 234 -10.82 -6.70 -1.30
N LYS A 235 -10.65 -8.01 -1.13
CA LYS A 235 -11.78 -8.95 -1.08
C LYS A 235 -12.74 -8.60 0.06
N SER A 236 -12.20 -8.27 1.23
CA SER A 236 -13.00 -7.88 2.38
C SER A 236 -13.81 -6.62 2.11
N TYR A 237 -13.20 -5.59 1.52
CA TYR A 237 -13.90 -4.37 1.15
C TYR A 237 -14.96 -4.62 0.06
N ALA A 238 -14.61 -5.38 -0.98
CA ALA A 238 -15.54 -5.75 -2.05
C ALA A 238 -16.75 -6.52 -1.52
N ALA A 239 -16.54 -7.45 -0.57
CA ALA A 239 -17.62 -8.21 0.08
C ALA A 239 -18.60 -7.30 0.84
N VAL A 240 -18.10 -6.26 1.54
CA VAL A 240 -18.97 -5.26 2.20
C VAL A 240 -19.85 -4.52 1.18
N LEU A 241 -19.32 -4.27 -0.02
CA LEU A 241 -20.04 -3.60 -1.11
C LEU A 241 -20.97 -4.55 -1.90
N GLY A 242 -20.83 -5.87 -1.72
CA GLY A 242 -21.53 -6.87 -2.51
C GLY A 242 -21.00 -7.00 -3.96
N TYR A 243 -19.73 -6.66 -4.20
CA TYR A 243 -19.11 -6.72 -5.52
C TYR A 243 -18.26 -7.97 -5.69
N GLY A 244 -18.40 -8.62 -6.86
CA GLY A 244 -17.49 -9.67 -7.30
C GLY A 244 -16.18 -9.10 -7.86
N PRO A 245 -15.11 -9.91 -7.92
CA PRO A 245 -13.82 -9.47 -8.45
C PRO A 245 -13.89 -8.97 -9.89
N GLU A 246 -14.77 -9.51 -10.72
CA GLU A 246 -15.02 -9.10 -12.12
C GLU A 246 -15.54 -7.65 -12.23
N GLN A 247 -16.05 -7.07 -11.14
CA GLN A 247 -16.54 -5.70 -11.07
C GLN A 247 -15.47 -4.70 -10.59
N ILE A 248 -14.23 -5.14 -10.44
CA ILE A 248 -13.12 -4.36 -9.89
C ILE A 248 -12.06 -4.11 -10.94
N MET A 249 -11.59 -2.87 -11.04
CA MET A 249 -10.31 -2.52 -11.66
C MET A 249 -9.30 -2.21 -10.55
N ALA A 250 -8.14 -2.88 -10.55
CA ALA A 250 -7.06 -2.58 -9.62
C ALA A 250 -5.79 -2.14 -10.36
N VAL A 251 -5.09 -1.16 -9.78
CA VAL A 251 -3.86 -0.55 -10.31
C VAL A 251 -2.74 -0.67 -9.27
N GLY A 252 -1.53 -1.04 -9.70
CA GLY A 252 -0.38 -1.17 -8.79
C GLY A 252 0.95 -1.23 -9.53
N ASP A 253 2.07 -1.11 -8.80
CA ASP A 253 3.43 -1.11 -9.35
C ASP A 253 4.42 -1.98 -8.56
N GLY A 254 4.21 -2.19 -7.26
CA GLY A 254 5.11 -2.91 -6.37
C GLY A 254 4.87 -4.41 -6.27
N ASP A 255 5.85 -5.15 -5.79
CA ASP A 255 5.73 -6.61 -5.60
C ASP A 255 4.63 -6.97 -4.58
N ASN A 256 4.31 -6.09 -3.64
CA ASN A 256 3.20 -6.24 -2.71
C ASN A 256 1.82 -6.08 -3.38
N ASP A 257 1.75 -5.54 -4.62
CA ASP A 257 0.52 -5.48 -5.42
C ASP A 257 0.25 -6.77 -6.19
N ARG A 258 1.25 -7.62 -6.33
CA ARG A 258 1.14 -8.86 -7.11
C ARG A 258 -0.06 -9.71 -6.69
N THR A 259 -0.29 -9.86 -5.39
CA THR A 259 -1.41 -10.67 -4.89
C THR A 259 -2.75 -10.07 -5.32
N MET A 260 -2.91 -8.76 -5.19
CA MET A 260 -4.10 -8.02 -5.62
C MET A 260 -4.32 -8.12 -7.13
N LEU A 261 -3.27 -7.90 -7.93
CA LEU A 261 -3.36 -7.91 -9.40
C LEU A 261 -3.51 -9.32 -9.99
N SER A 262 -3.21 -10.37 -9.21
CA SER A 262 -3.42 -11.78 -9.60
C SER A 262 -4.85 -12.27 -9.41
N LEU A 263 -5.71 -11.51 -8.74
CA LEU A 263 -7.12 -11.85 -8.59
C LEU A 263 -7.82 -11.90 -9.97
N PRO A 264 -8.91 -12.67 -10.14
CA PRO A 264 -9.69 -12.70 -11.37
C PRO A 264 -10.53 -11.41 -11.53
N LEU A 265 -9.84 -10.28 -11.53
CA LEU A 265 -10.45 -8.95 -11.62
C LEU A 265 -11.08 -8.69 -12.97
N GLY A 266 -12.05 -7.78 -13.00
CA GLY A 266 -12.50 -7.19 -14.24
C GLY A 266 -11.30 -6.61 -15.00
N TRP A 267 -10.49 -5.78 -14.36
CA TRP A 267 -9.22 -5.31 -14.91
C TRP A 267 -8.11 -5.26 -13.85
N SER A 268 -6.95 -5.85 -14.15
CA SER A 268 -5.71 -5.61 -13.43
C SER A 268 -4.75 -4.79 -14.30
N VAL A 269 -4.25 -3.69 -13.75
CA VAL A 269 -3.43 -2.69 -14.47
C VAL A 269 -2.11 -2.52 -13.72
N ALA A 270 -0.99 -2.73 -14.41
CA ALA A 270 0.33 -2.39 -13.93
C ALA A 270 0.72 -0.98 -14.36
N MET A 271 1.36 -0.24 -13.48
CA MET A 271 2.00 1.02 -13.83
C MET A 271 3.21 0.78 -14.73
N GLY A 272 3.53 1.74 -15.59
CA GLY A 272 4.70 1.68 -16.50
C GLY A 272 6.04 1.60 -15.76
N ASN A 273 6.13 2.23 -14.57
CA ASN A 273 7.26 2.12 -13.63
C ASN A 273 7.22 0.84 -12.78
N GLY A 274 6.19 0.01 -12.92
CA GLY A 274 6.01 -1.18 -12.11
C GLY A 274 7.13 -2.21 -12.28
N THR A 275 7.32 -3.07 -11.27
CA THR A 275 8.30 -4.16 -11.33
C THR A 275 7.98 -5.12 -12.48
N GLU A 276 8.99 -5.85 -12.94
CA GLU A 276 8.81 -6.82 -14.02
C GLU A 276 7.75 -7.89 -13.67
N VAL A 277 7.70 -8.28 -12.39
CA VAL A 277 6.75 -9.24 -11.85
C VAL A 277 5.32 -8.71 -11.99
N VAL A 278 5.08 -7.48 -11.56
CA VAL A 278 3.77 -6.84 -11.62
C VAL A 278 3.31 -6.62 -13.06
N ARG A 279 4.20 -6.14 -13.94
CA ARG A 279 3.90 -5.96 -15.37
C ARG A 279 3.59 -7.28 -16.09
N LYS A 280 4.21 -8.39 -15.66
CA LYS A 280 3.87 -9.74 -16.19
C LYS A 280 2.53 -10.23 -15.67
N THR A 281 2.20 -9.96 -14.41
CA THR A 281 0.97 -10.40 -13.75
C THR A 281 -0.27 -9.68 -14.30
N ALA A 282 -0.20 -8.36 -14.47
CA ALA A 282 -1.36 -7.56 -14.87
C ALA A 282 -1.80 -7.83 -16.31
N GLN A 283 -3.10 -7.64 -16.57
CA GLN A 283 -3.72 -7.77 -17.87
C GLN A 283 -3.38 -6.60 -18.80
N VAL A 284 -3.13 -5.41 -18.23
CA VAL A 284 -2.89 -4.16 -18.95
C VAL A 284 -1.71 -3.42 -18.30
N ILE A 285 -0.96 -2.68 -19.10
CA ILE A 285 0.11 -1.79 -18.64
C ILE A 285 -0.26 -0.37 -19.07
N THR A 286 -0.22 0.56 -18.12
CA THR A 286 -0.47 2.00 -18.32
C THR A 286 0.84 2.79 -18.35
N GLY A 287 0.78 4.12 -18.35
CA GLY A 287 1.93 5.01 -18.16
C GLY A 287 2.55 4.91 -16.77
N THR A 288 3.65 5.59 -16.55
CA THR A 288 4.26 5.73 -15.22
C THR A 288 3.43 6.64 -14.32
N ASN A 289 3.68 6.64 -13.02
CA ASN A 289 3.03 7.56 -12.08
C ASN A 289 3.37 9.04 -12.37
N GLU A 290 4.56 9.32 -12.96
CA GLU A 290 4.95 10.66 -13.39
C GLU A 290 4.26 11.10 -14.70
N GLU A 291 3.74 10.15 -15.47
CA GLU A 291 2.97 10.36 -16.70
C GLU A 291 1.47 10.29 -16.46
N ASP A 292 1.03 10.35 -15.21
CA ASP A 292 -0.38 10.22 -14.85
C ASP A 292 -1.02 8.87 -15.26
N GLY A 293 -0.26 7.78 -15.16
CA GLY A 293 -0.68 6.45 -15.63
C GLY A 293 -1.99 5.96 -15.03
N PHE A 294 -2.29 6.29 -13.76
CA PHE A 294 -3.60 6.01 -13.16
C PHE A 294 -4.72 6.72 -13.93
N ALA A 295 -4.55 8.01 -14.22
CA ALA A 295 -5.55 8.78 -14.95
C ALA A 295 -5.73 8.26 -16.39
N MET A 296 -4.65 7.84 -17.05
CA MET A 296 -4.70 7.21 -18.38
C MET A 296 -5.53 5.90 -18.36
N ALA A 297 -5.35 5.06 -17.34
CA ALA A 297 -6.12 3.83 -17.18
C ALA A 297 -7.62 4.11 -16.95
N VAL A 298 -7.93 5.10 -16.11
CA VAL A 298 -9.32 5.53 -15.85
C VAL A 298 -9.97 6.08 -17.12
N GLU A 299 -9.27 6.93 -17.89
CA GLU A 299 -9.79 7.44 -19.17
C GLU A 299 -10.12 6.30 -20.14
N ALA A 300 -9.19 5.36 -20.34
CA ALA A 300 -9.39 4.22 -21.21
C ALA A 300 -10.58 3.35 -20.76
N LEU A 301 -10.73 3.12 -19.45
CA LEU A 301 -11.89 2.44 -18.87
C LEU A 301 -13.20 3.17 -19.22
N LEU A 302 -13.25 4.49 -19.01
CA LEU A 302 -14.45 5.29 -19.24
C LEU A 302 -14.79 5.42 -20.74
N GLU A 303 -13.80 5.47 -21.62
CA GLU A 303 -13.98 5.39 -23.07
C GLU A 303 -14.62 4.06 -23.47
N GLY A 304 -14.15 2.94 -22.92
CA GLY A 304 -14.74 1.62 -23.15
C GLY A 304 -16.20 1.48 -22.65
N ARG A 305 -16.65 2.35 -21.76
CA ARG A 305 -18.03 2.39 -21.25
C ARG A 305 -18.99 3.21 -22.12
N ARG A 306 -18.48 4.06 -23.01
CA ARG A 306 -19.33 4.86 -23.92
C ARG A 306 -20.06 3.97 -24.90
N GLU A 307 -21.26 4.39 -25.31
CA GLU A 307 -22.10 3.70 -26.31
C GLU A 307 -21.50 3.70 -27.70
#